data_c180375fb603f811026cb20f3ab73970
#
_entry.id   c180375fb603f811026cb20f3ab73970
#
_cell.length_a   1.000
_cell.length_b   1.000
_cell.length_c   1.000
_cell.angle_alpha   90.00
_cell.angle_beta   90.00
_cell.angle_gamma   90.00
#
_symmetry.space_group_name_H-M   'P 1'
#
loop_
_entity.id
_entity.type
_entity.pdbx_description
1 polymer ?
#
loop_
_entity_poly.entity_id
_entity_poly.type
_entity_poly.pdbx_seq_one_letter_code
_entity_poly.pdbx_strand_id
1 'polypeptide(L)'
;MQRLWLSALALAVALPAACPAVAATHRETDLYERKRVEPGELIVRTLGCKSGDLTGGGYMISGQPEDRILYNVTASFPLADGRWRVDLRNVSGERQPLTLRVYVLCTD
;
A
#
# COMPACT_ATOMS: atom_id res chain seq x y z
N MET A 1 -66.50 25.38 -17.66
CA MET A 1 -65.40 25.49 -16.76
C MET A 1 -64.28 24.58 -17.19
N GLN A 2 -63.29 25.16 -17.68
CA GLN A 2 -62.12 24.42 -18.11
C GLN A 2 -61.17 24.29 -16.97
N ARG A 3 -60.96 23.08 -16.56
CA ARG A 3 -59.93 22.79 -15.57
C ARG A 3 -58.68 22.48 -16.33
N LEU A 4 -57.77 23.35 -16.28
CA LEU A 4 -56.43 23.05 -16.72
C LEU A 4 -55.78 22.13 -15.72
N TRP A 5 -55.71 20.92 -16.10
CA TRP A 5 -54.87 19.99 -15.40
C TRP A 5 -53.46 20.18 -15.88
N LEU A 6 -52.74 20.97 -15.17
CA LEU A 6 -51.31 20.93 -15.27
C LEU A 6 -50.87 19.63 -14.64
N SER A 7 -50.80 18.65 -15.47
CA SER A 7 -49.99 17.50 -15.10
C SER A 7 -48.61 18.03 -14.90
N ALA A 8 -48.28 18.26 -13.67
CA ALA A 8 -46.90 18.41 -13.32
C ALA A 8 -46.22 17.11 -13.70
N LEU A 9 -45.70 17.05 -14.89
CA LEU A 9 -44.73 16.06 -15.21
C LEU A 9 -43.57 16.32 -14.27
N ALA A 10 -43.62 15.62 -13.17
CA ALA A 10 -42.39 15.43 -12.43
C ALA A 10 -41.45 14.69 -13.38
N LEU A 11 -40.69 15.42 -14.11
CA LEU A 11 -39.52 14.84 -14.73
C LEU A 11 -38.63 14.39 -13.58
N ALA A 12 -38.83 13.15 -13.18
CA ALA A 12 -37.78 12.47 -12.48
C ALA A 12 -36.64 12.34 -13.48
N VAL A 13 -35.81 13.33 -13.55
CA VAL A 13 -34.53 13.18 -14.16
C VAL A 13 -33.80 12.21 -13.27
N ALA A 14 -33.94 10.94 -13.58
CA ALA A 14 -32.98 9.98 -13.11
C ALA A 14 -31.66 10.43 -13.71
N LEU A 15 -30.96 11.28 -13.00
CA LEU A 15 -29.57 11.44 -13.23
C LEU A 15 -28.99 10.06 -13.13
N PRO A 16 -28.46 9.48 -14.23
CA PRO A 16 -27.64 8.32 -14.06
C PRO A 16 -26.61 8.74 -13.03
N ALA A 17 -26.64 8.09 -11.90
CA ALA A 17 -25.53 8.22 -10.97
C ALA A 17 -24.31 7.87 -11.77
N ALA A 18 -23.69 8.86 -12.38
CA ALA A 18 -22.36 8.73 -12.91
C ALA A 18 -21.47 8.58 -11.69
N CYS A 19 -21.51 7.39 -11.09
CA CYS A 19 -20.40 6.96 -10.27
C CYS A 19 -19.24 6.91 -11.24
N PRO A 20 -18.23 7.81 -11.12
CA PRO A 20 -17.01 7.57 -11.83
C PRO A 20 -16.60 6.16 -11.49
N ALA A 21 -16.29 5.37 -12.50
CA ALA A 21 -15.78 4.04 -12.28
C ALA A 21 -14.60 4.20 -11.33
N VAL A 22 -14.80 3.87 -10.05
CA VAL A 22 -13.73 3.86 -9.08
C VAL A 22 -12.83 2.73 -9.50
N ALA A 23 -11.61 3.06 -9.93
CA ALA A 23 -10.62 2.07 -10.24
C ALA A 23 -10.46 1.16 -9.02
N ALA A 24 -10.51 -0.13 -9.23
CA ALA A 24 -10.35 -1.10 -8.16
C ALA A 24 -8.94 -0.99 -7.59
N THR A 25 -8.86 -0.83 -6.27
CA THR A 25 -7.60 -0.80 -5.54
C THR A 25 -7.42 -2.11 -4.80
N HIS A 26 -6.27 -2.71 -4.91
CA HIS A 26 -5.92 -3.90 -4.18
C HIS A 26 -4.53 -3.77 -3.57
N ARG A 27 -4.26 -4.58 -2.55
CA ARG A 27 -2.96 -4.62 -1.89
C ARG A 27 -2.25 -5.93 -2.25
N GLU A 28 -0.98 -5.81 -2.59
CA GLU A 28 -0.09 -6.94 -2.76
C GLU A 28 0.99 -6.89 -1.69
N THR A 29 1.39 -8.05 -1.20
CA THR A 29 2.37 -8.15 -0.13
C THR A 29 3.42 -9.20 -0.46
N ASP A 30 4.64 -8.97 0.05
CA ASP A 30 5.72 -9.93 0.03
C ASP A 30 6.27 -10.10 1.44
N LEU A 31 6.41 -11.34 1.88
CA LEU A 31 6.98 -11.67 3.17
C LEU A 31 8.42 -12.08 2.99
N TYR A 32 9.31 -11.37 3.68
CA TYR A 32 10.73 -11.65 3.69
C TYR A 32 11.17 -12.04 5.09
N GLU A 33 11.73 -13.23 5.22
CA GLU A 33 12.20 -13.75 6.51
C GLU A 33 13.67 -14.12 6.42
N ARG A 34 14.42 -13.69 7.43
CA ARG A 34 15.80 -14.07 7.64
C ARG A 34 15.98 -14.53 9.07
N LYS A 35 16.65 -15.64 9.26
CA LYS A 35 16.95 -16.14 10.62
C LYS A 35 18.04 -15.32 11.28
N ARG A 36 18.99 -14.80 10.49
CA ARG A 36 20.14 -14.06 10.98
C ARG A 36 20.46 -12.93 10.03
N VAL A 37 20.32 -11.72 10.51
CA VAL A 37 20.82 -10.53 9.86
C VAL A 37 22.01 -10.05 10.67
N GLU A 38 23.15 -9.87 10.02
CA GLU A 38 24.38 -9.46 10.68
C GLU A 38 24.30 -8.01 11.18
N PRO A 39 25.05 -7.67 12.24
CA PRO A 39 25.13 -6.28 12.67
C PRO A 39 25.59 -5.36 11.53
N GLY A 40 24.86 -4.28 11.33
CA GLY A 40 25.17 -3.31 10.27
C GLY A 40 24.77 -3.76 8.86
N GLU A 41 24.25 -4.95 8.69
CA GLU A 41 23.83 -5.43 7.37
C GLU A 41 22.67 -4.60 6.83
N LEU A 42 22.79 -4.19 5.57
CA LEU A 42 21.72 -3.49 4.84
C LEU A 42 20.86 -4.51 4.10
N ILE A 43 19.57 -4.45 4.35
CA ILE A 43 18.57 -5.23 3.62
C ILE A 43 17.83 -4.28 2.68
N VAL A 44 17.74 -4.64 1.42
CA VAL A 44 17.02 -3.90 0.40
C VAL A 44 15.97 -4.82 -0.20
N ARG A 45 14.71 -4.41 -0.12
CA ARG A 45 13.60 -5.15 -0.72
C ARG A 45 12.79 -4.24 -1.63
N THR A 46 12.38 -4.79 -2.76
CA THR A 46 11.51 -4.10 -3.69
C THR A 46 10.31 -4.97 -4.03
N LEU A 47 9.17 -4.34 -4.25
CA LEU A 47 7.94 -5.02 -4.65
C LEU A 47 7.22 -4.16 -5.67
N GLY A 48 6.81 -4.76 -6.77
CA GLY A 48 5.98 -4.12 -7.79
C GLY A 48 4.59 -4.71 -7.83
N CYS A 49 3.67 -4.00 -8.47
CA CYS A 49 2.33 -4.51 -8.72
C CYS A 49 2.37 -5.57 -9.82
N LYS A 50 1.74 -6.73 -9.56
CA LYS A 50 1.55 -7.76 -10.59
C LYS A 50 0.51 -7.33 -11.62
N SER A 51 -0.47 -6.55 -11.18
CA SER A 51 -1.45 -5.93 -12.06
C SER A 51 -1.76 -4.53 -11.56
N GLY A 52 -2.02 -3.62 -12.51
CA GLY A 52 -2.33 -2.24 -12.19
C GLY A 52 -1.11 -1.38 -11.89
N ASP A 53 -1.37 -0.14 -11.51
CA ASP A 53 -0.36 0.87 -11.25
C ASP A 53 -0.11 1.04 -9.76
N LEU A 54 1.14 1.25 -9.39
CA LEU A 54 1.55 1.53 -8.03
C LEU A 54 1.02 2.89 -7.59
N THR A 55 0.26 2.93 -6.50
CA THR A 55 -0.26 4.17 -5.90
C THR A 55 0.23 4.42 -4.49
N GLY A 56 0.87 3.45 -3.89
CA GLY A 56 1.43 3.58 -2.55
C GLY A 56 2.10 2.31 -2.10
N GLY A 57 2.69 2.35 -0.94
CA GLY A 57 3.34 1.17 -0.36
C GLY A 57 3.80 1.44 1.06
N GLY A 58 4.41 0.44 1.64
CA GLY A 58 4.93 0.51 2.98
C GLY A 58 5.54 -0.80 3.43
N TYR A 59 5.73 -0.90 4.73
CA TYR A 59 6.36 -2.06 5.33
C TYR A 59 5.84 -2.30 6.74
N MET A 60 6.06 -3.51 7.23
CA MET A 60 5.87 -3.86 8.62
C MET A 60 6.98 -4.80 9.05
N ILE A 61 7.62 -4.49 10.17
CA ILE A 61 8.62 -5.36 10.80
C ILE A 61 7.96 -6.00 12.02
N SER A 62 7.90 -7.32 12.04
CA SER A 62 7.33 -8.08 13.15
C SER A 62 8.42 -8.53 14.11
N GLY A 63 8.05 -8.67 15.38
CA GLY A 63 8.94 -9.25 16.40
C GLY A 63 9.96 -8.29 16.98
N GLN A 64 9.87 -6.99 16.70
CA GLN A 64 10.71 -6.02 17.41
C GLN A 64 10.24 -5.86 18.86
N PRO A 65 11.16 -5.85 19.83
CA PRO A 65 10.81 -5.54 21.22
C PRO A 65 10.35 -4.09 21.33
N GLU A 66 9.47 -3.82 22.31
CA GLU A 66 8.94 -2.47 22.55
C GLU A 66 9.98 -1.50 23.08
N ASP A 67 10.98 -2.03 23.79
CA ASP A 67 11.96 -1.24 24.54
C ASP A 67 13.22 -0.88 23.76
N ARG A 68 13.38 -1.40 22.54
CA ARG A 68 14.56 -1.10 21.73
C ARG A 68 14.28 -1.30 20.24
N ILE A 69 15.03 -0.58 19.43
CA ILE A 69 15.00 -0.69 17.97
C ILE A 69 16.10 -1.63 17.51
N LEU A 70 15.72 -2.73 16.84
CA LEU A 70 16.66 -3.66 16.23
C LEU A 70 17.02 -3.24 14.80
N TYR A 71 16.06 -2.68 14.09
CA TYR A 71 16.20 -2.29 12.69
C TYR A 71 15.83 -0.83 12.50
N ASN A 72 16.64 -0.14 11.73
CA ASN A 72 16.35 1.23 11.30
C ASN A 72 16.00 1.22 9.82
N VAL A 73 14.82 1.71 9.49
CA VAL A 73 14.39 1.88 8.09
C VAL A 73 14.96 3.20 7.59
N THR A 74 15.83 3.11 6.61
CA THR A 74 16.50 4.29 6.05
C THR A 74 15.82 4.82 4.80
N ALA A 75 15.00 4.01 4.15
CA ALA A 75 14.27 4.40 2.96
C ALA A 75 13.00 3.57 2.80
N SER A 76 11.94 4.22 2.39
CA SER A 76 10.68 3.60 1.98
C SER A 76 10.04 4.54 0.97
N PHE A 77 10.14 4.21 -0.32
CA PHE A 77 9.76 5.14 -1.38
C PHE A 77 9.47 4.42 -2.70
N PRO A 78 8.69 5.05 -3.60
CA PRO A 78 8.47 4.50 -4.93
C PRO A 78 9.67 4.76 -5.83
N LEU A 79 10.03 3.73 -6.61
CA LEU A 79 11.03 3.85 -7.67
C LEU A 79 10.37 4.33 -8.98
N ALA A 80 11.18 4.91 -9.86
CA ALA A 80 10.70 5.38 -11.16
C ALA A 80 10.13 4.25 -12.06
N ASP A 81 10.52 3.01 -11.80
CA ASP A 81 10.07 1.84 -12.56
C ASP A 81 8.74 1.24 -12.04
N GLY A 82 8.08 1.88 -11.09
CA GLY A 82 6.81 1.43 -10.54
C GLY A 82 6.91 0.40 -9.43
N ARG A 83 8.09 0.22 -8.84
CA ARG A 83 8.27 -0.63 -7.67
C ARG A 83 8.40 0.22 -6.40
N TRP A 84 8.03 -0.36 -5.27
CA TRP A 84 8.27 0.22 -3.95
C TRP A 84 9.56 -0.38 -3.38
N ARG A 85 10.40 0.47 -2.83
CA ARG A 85 11.67 0.06 -2.21
C ARG A 85 11.66 0.35 -0.73
N VAL A 86 12.12 -0.63 0.05
CA VAL A 86 12.34 -0.50 1.50
C VAL A 86 13.77 -0.90 1.80
N ASP A 87 14.50 -0.01 2.44
CA ASP A 87 15.86 -0.25 2.92
C ASP A 87 15.86 -0.22 4.43
N LEU A 88 16.45 -1.22 5.04
CA LEU A 88 16.63 -1.24 6.49
C LEU A 88 17.97 -1.84 6.87
N ARG A 89 18.43 -1.47 8.05
CA ARG A 89 19.73 -1.89 8.56
C ARG A 89 19.56 -2.42 9.98
N ASN A 90 20.25 -3.51 10.29
CA ASN A 90 20.35 -4.00 11.65
C ASN A 90 21.26 -3.05 12.45
N VAL A 91 20.67 -2.36 13.41
CA VAL A 91 21.36 -1.39 14.27
C VAL A 91 21.51 -1.87 15.72
N SER A 92 21.14 -3.14 15.98
CA SER A 92 21.17 -3.69 17.32
C SER A 92 22.57 -4.00 17.85
N GLY A 93 23.55 -4.10 16.96
CA GLY A 93 24.92 -4.54 17.32
C GLY A 93 25.07 -6.06 17.44
N GLU A 94 24.00 -6.80 17.27
CA GLU A 94 23.98 -8.25 17.36
C GLU A 94 23.30 -8.86 16.15
N ARG A 95 23.51 -10.16 15.94
CA ARG A 95 22.72 -10.91 14.95
C ARG A 95 21.27 -10.96 15.39
N GLN A 96 20.36 -10.65 14.49
CA GLN A 96 18.94 -10.63 14.78
C GLN A 96 18.14 -11.34 13.69
N PRO A 97 17.03 -11.98 14.07
CA PRO A 97 16.07 -12.44 13.08
C PRO A 97 15.33 -11.24 12.49
N LEU A 98 14.85 -11.38 11.26
CA LEU A 98 14.04 -10.39 10.59
C LEU A 98 12.81 -11.04 10.00
N THR A 99 11.66 -10.48 10.31
CA THR A 99 10.41 -10.74 9.60
C THR A 99 9.91 -9.41 9.06
N LEU A 100 10.06 -9.23 7.77
CA LEU A 100 9.69 -8.00 7.06
C LEU A 100 8.57 -8.30 6.08
N ARG A 101 7.51 -7.53 6.17
CA ARG A 101 6.48 -7.53 5.16
C ARG A 101 6.52 -6.20 4.40
N VAL A 102 6.67 -6.28 3.10
CA VAL A 102 6.56 -5.15 2.20
C VAL A 102 5.21 -5.24 1.50
N TYR A 103 4.52 -4.13 1.38
CA TYR A 103 3.25 -4.10 0.68
C TYR A 103 3.18 -2.92 -0.29
N VAL A 104 2.38 -3.10 -1.31
CA VAL A 104 2.08 -2.08 -2.29
C VAL A 104 0.58 -1.98 -2.49
N LEU A 105 0.13 -0.77 -2.80
CA LEU A 105 -1.24 -0.50 -3.21
C LEU A 105 -1.24 -0.32 -4.72
N CYS A 106 -2.10 -1.06 -5.39
CA CYS A 106 -2.17 -1.13 -6.84
C CYS A 106 -3.56 -0.74 -7.30
N THR A 107 -3.63 0.05 -8.36
CA THR A 107 -4.90 0.52 -8.94
C THR A 107 -4.97 0.08 -10.39
N ASP A 108 -6.03 -0.62 -10.73
CA ASP A 108 -6.29 -1.07 -12.10
C ASP A 108 -6.81 0.03 -13.01
#